data_57da1609a2f06a9c7bf5afefa1c1e6cd
#
_entry.id   57da1609a2f06a9c7bf5afefa1c1e6cd
#
_cell.length_a   1.000
_cell.length_b   1.000
_cell.length_c   1.000
_cell.angle_alpha   90.00
_cell.angle_beta   90.00
_cell.angle_gamma   90.00
#
_symmetry.space_group_name_H-M   'P 1'
#
loop_
_entity.id
_entity.type
_entity.pdbx_description
1 polymer ?
#
loop_
_entity_poly.entity_id
_entity_poly.type
_entity_poly.pdbx_seq_one_letter_code
_entity_poly.pdbx_strand_id
1 'polypeptide(L)'
;MKIVSITIPANFVVALSNLSVSKDVRYYLCGVHISVKNGVLSMVATDGHLLGCLSRATDVSDFNLTLSNDTVKKMSIFKDKDVTLTLQVSCHEDTVLFGDIEGLKFEAVDGKYPDFERVLHPTDKVYSNQAAQIDFELLAKFVKVAKSMGCKEKAGQWFIQHNGATESCSVSCPNVDTKEWTWRGVVMPIRV
;
A
#
# COMPACT_ATOMS: atom_id res chain seq x y z
N MET A 1 -9.34 -23.54 -8.88
CA MET A 1 -9.40 -22.08 -8.92
C MET A 1 -10.69 -21.61 -8.28
N LYS A 2 -10.66 -20.63 -7.42
CA LYS A 2 -11.85 -19.94 -6.87
C LYS A 2 -11.97 -18.54 -7.48
N ILE A 3 -13.18 -18.03 -7.56
CA ILE A 3 -13.42 -16.64 -7.97
C ILE A 3 -13.69 -15.85 -6.70
N VAL A 4 -13.00 -14.72 -6.55
CA VAL A 4 -13.14 -13.79 -5.41
C VAL A 4 -13.45 -12.42 -5.97
N SER A 5 -14.42 -11.73 -5.38
CA SER A 5 -14.75 -10.35 -5.73
C SER A 5 -14.57 -9.45 -4.51
N ILE A 6 -13.95 -8.30 -4.73
CA ILE A 6 -13.73 -7.31 -3.67
C ILE A 6 -13.87 -5.90 -4.23
N THR A 7 -14.56 -5.03 -3.48
CA THR A 7 -14.72 -3.62 -3.85
C THR A 7 -13.75 -2.75 -3.03
N ILE A 8 -13.00 -1.91 -3.75
CA ILE A 8 -11.99 -1.01 -3.16
C ILE A 8 -12.05 0.38 -3.83
N PRO A 9 -11.67 1.45 -3.11
CA PRO A 9 -11.53 2.78 -3.71
C PRO A 9 -10.39 2.82 -4.72
N ALA A 10 -10.69 3.14 -5.99
CA ALA A 10 -9.68 3.18 -7.03
C ALA A 10 -8.60 4.25 -6.76
N ASN A 11 -9.01 5.40 -6.21
CA ASN A 11 -8.08 6.47 -5.85
C ASN A 11 -7.05 6.05 -4.79
N PHE A 12 -7.37 5.09 -3.90
CA PHE A 12 -6.43 4.61 -2.89
C PHE A 12 -5.32 3.77 -3.53
N VAL A 13 -5.67 2.90 -4.48
CA VAL A 13 -4.67 2.13 -5.24
C VAL A 13 -3.78 3.07 -6.07
N VAL A 14 -4.39 4.04 -6.76
CA VAL A 14 -3.64 5.05 -7.53
C VAL A 14 -2.77 5.91 -6.62
N ALA A 15 -3.25 6.27 -5.43
CA ALA A 15 -2.47 7.04 -4.46
C ALA A 15 -1.24 6.25 -3.99
N LEU A 16 -1.43 4.99 -3.58
CA LEU A 16 -0.35 4.11 -3.13
C LEU A 16 0.73 3.90 -4.19
N SER A 17 0.38 3.89 -5.49
CA SER A 17 1.38 3.73 -6.55
C SER A 17 2.45 4.83 -6.57
N ASN A 18 2.22 5.98 -5.93
CA ASN A 18 3.26 7.00 -5.75
C ASN A 18 4.42 6.54 -4.85
N LEU A 19 4.22 5.46 -4.08
CA LEU A 19 5.23 4.86 -3.20
C LEU A 19 5.95 3.69 -3.86
N SER A 20 5.45 3.16 -4.99
CA SER A 20 6.07 2.05 -5.70
C SER A 20 7.25 2.49 -6.55
N VAL A 21 8.11 1.54 -6.91
CA VAL A 21 9.21 1.78 -7.86
C VAL A 21 8.69 1.77 -9.28
N SER A 22 9.20 2.64 -10.13
CA SER A 22 8.85 2.64 -11.56
C SER A 22 9.53 1.53 -12.34
N LYS A 23 10.80 1.24 -12.00
CA LYS A 23 11.64 0.16 -12.59
C LYS A 23 12.63 -0.32 -11.55
N ASP A 24 12.65 -1.61 -11.26
CA ASP A 24 13.59 -2.26 -10.34
C ASP A 24 13.81 -3.71 -10.81
N VAL A 25 14.97 -4.28 -10.50
CA VAL A 25 15.22 -5.72 -10.67
C VAL A 25 14.26 -6.56 -9.81
N ARG A 26 13.80 -6.00 -8.70
CA ARG A 26 12.74 -6.53 -7.85
C ARG A 26 11.37 -6.13 -8.43
N TYR A 27 11.05 -6.67 -9.61
CA TYR A 27 9.85 -6.33 -10.37
C TYR A 27 8.54 -6.46 -9.57
N TYR A 28 8.51 -7.32 -8.54
CA TYR A 28 7.37 -7.47 -7.62
C TYR A 28 7.11 -6.22 -6.76
N LEU A 29 8.04 -5.25 -6.69
CA LEU A 29 7.83 -3.94 -6.05
C LEU A 29 7.33 -2.88 -7.03
N CYS A 30 7.27 -3.18 -8.34
CA CYS A 30 6.83 -2.25 -9.38
C CYS A 30 5.29 -2.22 -9.49
N GLY A 31 4.61 -1.97 -8.37
CA GLY A 31 3.16 -1.95 -8.34
C GLY A 31 2.56 -1.79 -6.94
N VAL A 32 1.28 -2.06 -6.84
CA VAL A 32 0.54 -2.05 -5.58
C VAL A 32 0.13 -3.48 -5.22
N HIS A 33 0.57 -3.94 -4.08
CA HIS A 33 0.19 -5.23 -3.53
C HIS A 33 -1.14 -5.13 -2.80
N ILE A 34 -2.05 -6.07 -3.07
CA ILE A 34 -3.36 -6.16 -2.44
C ILE A 34 -3.50 -7.59 -1.91
N SER A 35 -3.81 -7.72 -0.64
CA SER A 35 -3.98 -9.03 -0.03
C SER A 35 -5.11 -9.04 1.00
N VAL A 36 -5.78 -10.16 1.12
CA VAL A 36 -6.63 -10.48 2.27
C VAL A 36 -5.97 -11.62 3.02
N LYS A 37 -5.75 -11.41 4.31
CA LYS A 37 -5.19 -12.41 5.21
C LYS A 37 -5.84 -12.31 6.57
N ASN A 38 -6.39 -13.43 7.06
CA ASN A 38 -7.04 -13.50 8.38
C ASN A 38 -8.12 -12.43 8.59
N GLY A 39 -8.94 -12.16 7.58
CA GLY A 39 -10.03 -11.17 7.64
C GLY A 39 -9.57 -9.72 7.57
N VAL A 40 -8.33 -9.45 7.17
CA VAL A 40 -7.82 -8.10 6.97
C VAL A 40 -7.43 -7.91 5.50
N LEU A 41 -8.07 -6.96 4.84
CA LEU A 41 -7.65 -6.45 3.54
C LEU A 41 -6.55 -5.42 3.74
N SER A 42 -5.43 -5.60 3.04
CA SER A 42 -4.31 -4.67 3.01
C SER A 42 -3.95 -4.28 1.58
N MET A 43 -3.72 -3.00 1.35
CA MET A 43 -3.17 -2.44 0.12
C MET A 43 -1.85 -1.78 0.44
N VAL A 44 -0.76 -2.19 -0.21
CA VAL A 44 0.61 -1.83 0.17
C VAL A 44 1.43 -1.44 -1.05
N ALA A 45 2.27 -0.43 -0.90
CA ALA A 45 3.30 -0.11 -1.88
C ALA A 45 4.59 0.34 -1.17
N THR A 46 5.73 0.05 -1.81
CA THR A 46 7.05 0.38 -1.29
C THR A 46 8.06 0.55 -2.44
N ASP A 47 9.08 1.36 -2.21
CA ASP A 47 10.27 1.45 -3.07
C ASP A 47 11.53 0.84 -2.41
N GLY A 48 11.36 0.27 -1.20
CA GLY A 48 12.43 -0.28 -0.39
C GLY A 48 13.02 0.71 0.64
N HIS A 49 12.72 2.01 0.53
CA HIS A 49 13.12 3.06 1.48
C HIS A 49 11.95 3.61 2.28
N LEU A 50 10.75 3.49 1.75
CA LEU A 50 9.51 3.82 2.43
C LEU A 50 8.46 2.76 2.12
N LEU A 51 7.42 2.69 2.95
CA LEU A 51 6.27 1.81 2.76
C LEU A 51 5.02 2.53 3.24
N GLY A 52 3.93 2.36 2.50
CA GLY A 52 2.59 2.76 2.94
C GLY A 52 1.63 1.60 2.83
N CYS A 53 0.81 1.44 3.83
CA CYS A 53 -0.21 0.40 3.95
C CYS A 53 -1.55 1.02 4.34
N LEU A 54 -2.59 0.72 3.58
CA LEU A 54 -3.99 0.96 3.93
C LEU A 54 -4.63 -0.37 4.24
N SER A 55 -5.31 -0.48 5.37
CA SER A 55 -5.95 -1.71 5.80
C SER A 55 -7.35 -1.50 6.33
N ARG A 56 -8.21 -2.52 6.16
CA ARG A 56 -9.54 -2.62 6.77
C ARG A 56 -9.94 -4.05 7.02
N ALA A 57 -10.89 -4.27 7.93
CA ALA A 57 -11.51 -5.58 8.11
C ALA A 57 -12.35 -5.96 6.87
N THR A 58 -12.44 -7.26 6.60
CA THR A 58 -13.24 -7.82 5.50
C THR A 58 -13.64 -9.25 5.81
N ASP A 59 -14.72 -9.71 5.20
CA ASP A 59 -15.20 -11.10 5.21
C ASP A 59 -14.79 -11.88 3.94
N VAL A 60 -14.10 -11.23 3.03
CA VAL A 60 -13.59 -11.84 1.79
C VAL A 60 -12.53 -12.88 2.12
N SER A 61 -12.56 -14.01 1.41
CA SER A 61 -11.57 -15.08 1.60
C SER A 61 -10.17 -14.65 1.18
N ASP A 62 -9.17 -15.26 1.82
CA ASP A 62 -7.76 -14.94 1.63
C ASP A 62 -7.32 -15.04 0.16
N PHE A 63 -6.56 -14.04 -0.25
CA PHE A 63 -5.86 -13.97 -1.53
C PHE A 63 -4.67 -13.00 -1.44
N ASN A 64 -3.77 -13.07 -2.42
CA ASN A 64 -2.73 -12.08 -2.62
C ASN A 64 -2.50 -11.80 -4.11
N LEU A 65 -2.27 -10.56 -4.46
CA LEU A 65 -1.94 -10.13 -5.81
C LEU A 65 -1.08 -8.86 -5.79
N THR A 66 -0.29 -8.66 -6.85
CA THR A 66 0.35 -7.38 -7.11
C THR A 66 -0.13 -6.84 -8.45
N LEU A 67 -0.79 -5.68 -8.43
CA LEU A 67 -1.15 -4.93 -9.63
C LEU A 67 0.08 -4.18 -10.14
N SER A 68 0.45 -4.39 -11.40
CA SER A 68 1.57 -3.66 -12.02
C SER A 68 1.27 -2.14 -12.08
N ASN A 69 2.32 -1.32 -12.13
CA ASN A 69 2.16 0.13 -12.31
C ASN A 69 1.38 0.47 -13.59
N ASP A 70 1.51 -0.33 -14.66
CA ASP A 70 0.75 -0.14 -15.90
C ASP A 70 -0.74 -0.43 -15.69
N THR A 71 -1.08 -1.47 -14.95
CA THR A 71 -2.47 -1.77 -14.57
C THR A 71 -3.06 -0.66 -13.71
N VAL A 72 -2.32 -0.19 -12.70
CA VAL A 72 -2.76 0.92 -11.83
C VAL A 72 -2.93 2.21 -12.63
N LYS A 73 -2.06 2.50 -13.58
CA LYS A 73 -2.19 3.65 -14.48
C LYS A 73 -3.48 3.57 -15.32
N LYS A 74 -3.81 2.41 -15.87
CA LYS A 74 -5.08 2.19 -16.58
C LYS A 74 -6.28 2.34 -15.64
N MET A 75 -6.18 1.81 -14.42
CA MET A 75 -7.21 1.93 -13.37
C MET A 75 -7.49 3.39 -12.96
N SER A 76 -6.57 4.33 -13.22
CA SER A 76 -6.74 5.75 -12.88
C SER A 76 -7.95 6.43 -13.55
N ILE A 77 -8.52 5.84 -14.60
CA ILE A 77 -9.78 6.31 -15.21
C ILE A 77 -10.98 6.18 -14.24
N PHE A 78 -10.86 5.31 -13.23
CA PHE A 78 -11.89 5.05 -12.23
C PHE A 78 -11.62 5.77 -10.89
N LYS A 79 -10.65 6.69 -10.82
CA LYS A 79 -10.16 7.30 -9.57
C LYS A 79 -11.23 7.96 -8.69
N ASP A 80 -12.37 8.33 -9.28
CA ASP A 80 -13.43 9.04 -8.55
C ASP A 80 -14.54 8.09 -8.02
N LYS A 81 -14.32 6.78 -8.06
CA LYS A 81 -15.28 5.78 -7.60
C LYS A 81 -14.63 4.54 -7.00
N ASP A 82 -15.43 3.78 -6.29
CA ASP A 82 -15.07 2.41 -5.91
C ASP A 82 -15.15 1.50 -7.14
N VAL A 83 -14.25 0.52 -7.19
CA VAL A 83 -14.20 -0.48 -8.27
C VAL A 83 -14.25 -1.88 -7.68
N THR A 84 -14.86 -2.78 -8.43
CA THR A 84 -14.88 -4.19 -8.07
C THR A 84 -13.79 -4.94 -8.84
N LEU A 85 -12.92 -5.60 -8.09
CA LEU A 85 -11.95 -6.55 -8.62
C LEU A 85 -12.58 -7.94 -8.59
N THR A 86 -12.65 -8.59 -9.76
CA THR A 86 -13.02 -10.00 -9.88
C THR A 86 -11.77 -10.80 -10.17
N LEU A 87 -11.37 -11.68 -9.24
CA LEU A 87 -10.07 -12.32 -9.19
C LEU A 87 -10.18 -13.82 -9.38
N GLN A 88 -9.29 -14.39 -10.20
CA GLN A 88 -9.10 -15.83 -10.33
C GLN A 88 -7.96 -16.27 -9.41
N VAL A 89 -8.31 -16.88 -8.29
CA VAL A 89 -7.37 -17.23 -7.22
C VAL A 89 -6.98 -18.71 -7.31
N SER A 90 -5.70 -19.00 -7.20
CA SER A 90 -5.17 -20.37 -7.09
C SER A 90 -5.65 -21.02 -5.78
N CYS A 91 -6.03 -22.29 -5.83
CA CYS A 91 -6.47 -23.05 -4.64
C CYS A 91 -5.32 -23.49 -3.72
N HIS A 92 -4.06 -23.39 -4.16
CA HIS A 92 -2.92 -23.90 -3.40
C HIS A 92 -2.18 -22.80 -2.62
N GLU A 93 -2.10 -21.58 -3.16
CA GLU A 93 -1.27 -20.51 -2.59
C GLU A 93 -2.03 -19.20 -2.37
N ASP A 94 -3.34 -19.21 -2.58
CA ASP A 94 -4.19 -18.01 -2.55
C ASP A 94 -3.66 -16.85 -3.44
N THR A 95 -2.84 -17.20 -4.45
CA THR A 95 -2.24 -16.24 -5.38
C THR A 95 -3.18 -15.99 -6.55
N VAL A 96 -3.37 -14.73 -6.88
CA VAL A 96 -4.13 -14.31 -8.06
C VAL A 96 -3.21 -14.33 -9.27
N LEU A 97 -3.68 -14.94 -10.36
CA LEU A 97 -2.97 -14.94 -11.64
C LEU A 97 -3.58 -13.90 -12.59
N PHE A 98 -4.90 -13.86 -12.65
CA PHE A 98 -5.65 -12.98 -13.56
C PHE A 98 -6.83 -12.35 -12.83
N GLY A 99 -7.27 -11.20 -13.33
CA GLY A 99 -8.45 -10.55 -12.82
C GLY A 99 -9.06 -9.55 -13.81
N ASP A 100 -10.16 -8.98 -13.37
CA ASP A 100 -10.91 -7.95 -14.08
C ASP A 100 -11.22 -6.80 -13.12
N ILE A 101 -11.09 -5.57 -13.59
CA ILE A 101 -11.45 -4.35 -12.88
C ILE A 101 -12.42 -3.58 -13.75
N GLU A 102 -13.72 -3.72 -13.50
CA GLU A 102 -14.75 -3.04 -14.27
C GLU A 102 -14.60 -3.22 -15.81
N GLY A 103 -14.27 -4.44 -16.26
CA GLY A 103 -14.03 -4.75 -17.67
C GLY A 103 -12.58 -4.60 -18.12
N LEU A 104 -11.70 -4.03 -17.29
CA LEU A 104 -10.27 -3.96 -17.55
C LEU A 104 -9.60 -5.27 -17.08
N LYS A 105 -9.33 -6.17 -18.03
CA LYS A 105 -8.59 -7.41 -17.73
C LYS A 105 -7.13 -7.11 -17.43
N PHE A 106 -6.57 -7.82 -16.45
CA PHE A 106 -5.16 -7.72 -16.09
C PHE A 106 -4.58 -9.09 -15.72
N GLU A 107 -3.26 -9.18 -15.83
CA GLU A 107 -2.43 -10.24 -15.28
C GLU A 107 -1.73 -9.69 -14.04
N ALA A 108 -1.73 -10.46 -12.95
CA ALA A 108 -1.02 -10.10 -11.73
C ALA A 108 0.50 -10.21 -11.96
N VAL A 109 1.27 -9.37 -11.28
CA VAL A 109 2.73 -9.48 -11.30
C VAL A 109 3.11 -10.80 -10.64
N ASP A 110 3.85 -11.64 -11.36
CA ASP A 110 4.42 -12.86 -10.81
C ASP A 110 5.46 -12.53 -9.73
N GLY A 111 5.61 -13.42 -8.76
CA GLY A 111 6.57 -13.28 -7.66
C GLY A 111 5.95 -12.98 -6.32
N LYS A 112 6.68 -13.38 -5.28
CA LYS A 112 6.26 -13.22 -3.89
C LYS A 112 6.57 -11.81 -3.41
N TYR A 113 5.53 -11.06 -3.02
CA TYR A 113 5.71 -9.77 -2.36
C TYR A 113 6.38 -9.96 -0.98
N PRO A 114 7.28 -9.05 -0.55
CA PRO A 114 7.92 -9.14 0.75
C PRO A 114 6.92 -9.13 1.89
N ASP A 115 7.27 -9.77 3.00
CA ASP A 115 6.48 -9.74 4.22
C ASP A 115 6.56 -8.33 4.85
N PHE A 116 5.64 -7.47 4.44
CA PHE A 116 5.59 -6.07 4.83
C PHE A 116 5.16 -5.86 6.30
N GLU A 117 4.45 -6.82 6.89
CA GLU A 117 4.04 -6.72 8.30
C GLU A 117 5.25 -6.69 9.24
N ARG A 118 6.37 -7.27 8.83
CA ARG A 118 7.61 -7.29 9.64
C ARG A 118 8.24 -5.90 9.81
N VAL A 119 7.99 -4.97 8.89
CA VAL A 119 8.52 -3.60 8.95
C VAL A 119 7.51 -2.60 9.48
N LEU A 120 6.22 -2.94 9.51
CA LEU A 120 5.18 -2.12 10.12
C LEU A 120 5.28 -2.24 11.64
N HIS A 121 5.42 -1.10 12.32
CA HIS A 121 5.47 -1.08 13.77
C HIS A 121 4.08 -1.27 14.38
N PRO A 122 3.97 -2.01 15.50
CA PRO A 122 2.74 -2.04 16.29
C PRO A 122 2.36 -0.63 16.76
N THR A 123 1.07 -0.34 16.79
CA THR A 123 0.54 0.98 17.19
C THR A 123 0.76 1.29 18.67
N ASP A 124 0.93 0.26 19.50
CA ASP A 124 1.15 0.34 20.95
C ASP A 124 2.63 0.35 21.37
N LYS A 125 3.55 0.29 20.40
CA LYS A 125 4.99 0.28 20.66
C LYS A 125 5.45 1.67 21.13
N VAL A 126 6.19 1.70 22.25
CA VAL A 126 6.90 2.91 22.69
C VAL A 126 8.16 3.06 21.85
N TYR A 127 8.31 4.23 21.22
CA TYR A 127 9.43 4.54 20.34
C TYR A 127 10.52 5.35 21.08
N SER A 128 11.75 5.20 20.63
CA SER A 128 12.87 6.02 21.08
C SER A 128 12.64 7.49 20.70
N ASN A 129 13.06 8.41 21.60
CA ASN A 129 13.06 9.85 21.33
C ASN A 129 14.29 10.32 20.54
N GLN A 130 15.17 9.39 20.11
CA GLN A 130 16.32 9.73 19.30
C GLN A 130 15.88 10.11 17.89
N ALA A 131 16.32 11.28 17.43
CA ALA A 131 16.04 11.76 16.08
C ALA A 131 16.81 10.95 15.04
N ALA A 132 16.15 10.63 13.94
CA ALA A 132 16.74 10.08 12.75
C ALA A 132 16.80 11.15 11.64
N GLN A 133 17.81 11.08 10.80
CA GLN A 133 17.83 11.89 9.58
C GLN A 133 16.96 11.24 8.53
N ILE A 134 16.00 11.96 8.00
CA ILE A 134 15.06 11.45 7.00
C ILE A 134 15.18 12.31 5.74
N ASP A 135 15.18 11.64 4.59
CA ASP A 135 15.11 12.31 3.30
C ASP A 135 13.71 12.90 3.09
N PHE A 136 13.65 14.21 2.93
CA PHE A 136 12.39 14.93 2.70
C PHE A 136 11.75 14.58 1.34
N GLU A 137 12.52 14.11 0.36
CA GLU A 137 11.95 13.63 -0.92
C GLU A 137 11.11 12.37 -0.71
N LEU A 138 11.50 11.50 0.22
CA LEU A 138 10.69 10.35 0.62
C LEU A 138 9.40 10.80 1.30
N LEU A 139 9.48 11.76 2.22
CA LEU A 139 8.28 12.31 2.89
C LEU A 139 7.34 13.00 1.89
N ALA A 140 7.87 13.66 0.86
CA ALA A 140 7.05 14.30 -0.17
C ALA A 140 6.17 13.30 -0.93
N LYS A 141 6.55 12.02 -1.02
CA LYS A 141 5.73 10.96 -1.61
C LYS A 141 4.46 10.71 -0.79
N PHE A 142 4.55 10.70 0.55
CA PHE A 142 3.38 10.58 1.43
C PHE A 142 2.40 11.76 1.24
N VAL A 143 2.93 12.97 1.05
CA VAL A 143 2.09 14.14 0.72
C VAL A 143 1.32 13.93 -0.59
N LYS A 144 1.96 13.33 -1.61
CA LYS A 144 1.28 12.98 -2.87
C LYS A 144 0.18 11.94 -2.66
N VAL A 145 0.44 10.93 -1.83
CA VAL A 145 -0.56 9.92 -1.45
C VAL A 145 -1.78 10.60 -0.84
N ALA A 146 -1.59 11.42 0.20
CA ALA A 146 -2.70 12.10 0.88
C ALA A 146 -3.52 12.97 -0.08
N LYS A 147 -2.86 13.74 -0.96
CA LYS A 147 -3.54 14.55 -1.99
C LYS A 147 -4.36 13.70 -2.96
N SER A 148 -3.81 12.58 -3.40
CA SER A 148 -4.48 11.65 -4.32
C SER A 148 -5.68 10.96 -3.68
N MET A 149 -5.66 10.79 -2.34
CA MET A 149 -6.79 10.28 -1.56
C MET A 149 -7.86 11.35 -1.24
N GLY A 150 -7.66 12.59 -1.68
CA GLY A 150 -8.62 13.68 -1.48
C GLY A 150 -8.33 14.58 -0.28
N CYS A 151 -7.27 14.33 0.48
CA CYS A 151 -6.85 15.14 1.63
C CYS A 151 -6.08 16.38 1.15
N LYS A 152 -6.80 17.41 0.63
CA LYS A 152 -6.16 18.55 -0.05
C LYS A 152 -5.48 19.53 0.92
N GLU A 153 -6.20 19.95 1.97
CA GLU A 153 -5.74 21.04 2.85
C GLU A 153 -4.71 20.61 3.89
N LYS A 154 -4.77 19.36 4.35
CA LYS A 154 -3.93 18.83 5.43
C LYS A 154 -2.99 17.73 4.98
N ALA A 155 -2.76 17.61 3.68
CA ALA A 155 -1.94 16.55 3.08
C ALA A 155 -0.47 16.56 3.54
N GLY A 156 0.02 17.68 4.05
CA GLY A 156 1.38 17.83 4.59
C GLY A 156 1.50 17.60 6.10
N GLN A 157 0.41 17.26 6.80
CA GLN A 157 0.41 17.08 8.26
C GLN A 157 0.61 15.61 8.62
N TRP A 158 1.86 15.19 8.75
CA TRP A 158 2.26 13.84 9.09
C TRP A 158 2.95 13.80 10.45
N PHE A 159 2.65 12.74 11.22
CA PHE A 159 3.40 12.44 12.44
C PHE A 159 4.48 11.42 12.11
N ILE A 160 5.70 11.70 12.57
CA ILE A 160 6.85 10.81 12.42
C ILE A 160 7.32 10.41 13.79
N GLN A 161 7.31 9.14 14.08
CA GLN A 161 7.83 8.59 15.33
C GLN A 161 9.18 7.91 15.05
N HIS A 162 10.21 8.44 15.65
CA HIS A 162 11.57 7.92 15.54
C HIS A 162 11.76 6.70 16.45
N ASN A 163 12.45 5.68 15.95
CA ASN A 163 12.79 4.47 16.69
C ASN A 163 14.31 4.31 16.83
N GLY A 164 15.03 5.42 17.03
CA GLY A 164 16.48 5.49 17.02
C GLY A 164 17.02 6.09 15.72
N ALA A 165 18.33 6.38 15.70
CA ALA A 165 18.97 7.05 14.58
C ALA A 165 19.04 6.21 13.29
N THR A 166 19.04 4.87 13.44
CA THR A 166 19.25 3.91 12.32
C THR A 166 18.05 3.04 12.02
N GLU A 167 17.05 3.02 12.90
CA GLU A 167 15.86 2.19 12.77
C GLU A 167 14.78 2.90 11.94
N SER A 168 13.91 2.12 11.32
CA SER A 168 12.80 2.68 10.55
C SER A 168 11.86 3.52 11.42
N CYS A 169 11.38 4.64 10.89
CA CYS A 169 10.44 5.53 11.55
C CYS A 169 9.01 5.23 11.12
N SER A 170 8.08 5.24 12.07
CA SER A 170 6.65 5.18 11.74
C SER A 170 6.16 6.51 11.21
N VAL A 171 5.28 6.44 10.21
CA VAL A 171 4.68 7.62 9.57
C VAL A 171 3.16 7.47 9.60
N SER A 172 2.47 8.36 10.28
CA SER A 172 1.01 8.36 10.38
C SER A 172 0.40 9.70 10.02
N CYS A 173 -0.82 9.68 9.50
CA CYS A 173 -1.58 10.86 9.16
C CYS A 173 -3.07 10.61 9.43
N PRO A 174 -3.60 11.13 10.54
CA PRO A 174 -5.02 10.96 10.88
C PRO A 174 -5.99 11.48 9.82
N ASN A 175 -5.52 12.37 8.93
CA ASN A 175 -6.34 12.91 7.84
C ASN A 175 -6.46 11.94 6.65
N VAL A 176 -5.65 10.88 6.60
CA VAL A 176 -5.72 9.79 5.61
C VAL A 176 -6.59 8.65 6.12
N ASP A 177 -6.66 8.49 7.45
CA ASP A 177 -7.55 7.52 8.06
C ASP A 177 -9.02 7.89 7.78
N THR A 178 -9.81 6.87 7.51
CA THR A 178 -11.27 6.99 7.40
C THR A 178 -11.95 6.11 8.44
N LYS A 179 -13.28 6.10 8.50
CA LYS A 179 -14.03 5.20 9.41
C LYS A 179 -13.73 3.71 9.14
N GLU A 180 -13.38 3.37 7.90
CA GLU A 180 -13.18 1.99 7.45
C GLU A 180 -11.72 1.64 7.24
N TRP A 181 -10.89 2.62 6.85
CA TRP A 181 -9.51 2.41 6.45
C TRP A 181 -8.52 3.04 7.41
N THR A 182 -7.53 2.27 7.82
CA THR A 182 -6.42 2.71 8.67
C THR A 182 -5.13 2.77 7.85
N TRP A 183 -4.41 3.88 7.97
CA TRP A 183 -3.09 4.07 7.39
C TRP A 183 -1.99 3.63 8.35
N ARG A 184 -1.00 2.94 7.83
CA ARG A 184 0.30 2.70 8.49
C ARG A 184 1.41 2.95 7.47
N GLY A 185 2.37 3.78 7.82
CA GLY A 185 3.52 4.08 6.97
C GLY A 185 4.83 3.90 7.71
N VAL A 186 5.88 3.67 6.93
CA VAL A 186 7.26 3.53 7.42
C VAL A 186 8.19 4.26 6.47
N VAL A 187 9.21 4.93 7.01
CA VAL A 187 10.32 5.50 6.25
C VAL A 187 11.65 5.11 6.88
N MET A 188 12.60 4.72 6.04
CA MET A 188 13.96 4.41 6.48
C MET A 188 14.76 5.70 6.67
N PRO A 189 15.54 5.84 7.76
CA PRO A 189 16.44 6.94 7.93
C PRO A 189 17.64 6.84 6.96
N ILE A 190 18.25 8.00 6.71
CA ILE A 190 19.54 8.08 6.01
C ILE A 190 20.59 7.48 6.96
N ARG A 191 21.33 6.51 6.47
CA ARG A 191 22.50 5.98 7.21
C ARG A 191 23.70 6.85 6.86
N VAL A 192 24.22 7.54 7.85
CA VAL A 192 25.45 8.34 7.76
C VAL A 192 26.63 7.47 8.15
#